data_dda7ddf261b8aa75532a42f891d0d6b6
#
_entry.id   dda7ddf261b8aa75532a42f891d0d6b6
#
_cell.length_a   1.000
_cell.length_b   1.000
_cell.length_c   1.000
_cell.angle_alpha   90.00
_cell.angle_beta   90.00
_cell.angle_gamma   90.00
#
_symmetry.space_group_name_H-M   'P 1'
#
loop_
_entity.id
_entity.type
_entity.pdbx_description
1 polymer ?
#
loop_
_entity_poly.entity_id
_entity_poly.type
_entity_poly.pdbx_seq_one_letter_code
_entity_poly.pdbx_strand_id
1 'polypeptide(L)'
;PIISSGATPTFWGSLEDENLMIYHPGNYIFNDAIQMSTNTATEEECALYVLASVVSHPREDLFICDAGAKCLGLDMGAHGNASVKGHGVIKGHPELTMYSLSEEVGKIHVDGPTDLKVGDKIIIIPNHSCSTANLTEYYIGVRGENIERYIDVDIRGNSTKKQF
;
A
#
# COMPACT_ATOMS: atom_id res chain seq x y z
N PRO A 1 9.69 31.42 -16.69
CA PRO A 1 8.91 30.63 -15.73
C PRO A 1 9.54 29.26 -15.53
N ILE A 2 9.49 28.73 -14.31
CA ILE A 2 9.93 27.36 -13.99
C ILE A 2 8.73 26.45 -14.27
N ILE A 3 8.94 25.41 -15.08
CA ILE A 3 7.93 24.41 -15.40
C ILE A 3 8.29 23.15 -14.64
N SER A 4 7.35 22.60 -13.90
CA SER A 4 7.55 21.39 -13.11
C SER A 4 6.43 20.37 -13.32
N SER A 5 6.77 19.10 -13.23
CA SER A 5 5.85 17.97 -13.28
C SER A 5 6.23 16.92 -12.25
N GLY A 6 5.26 16.17 -11.76
CA GLY A 6 5.57 15.15 -10.79
C GLY A 6 4.41 14.25 -10.46
N ALA A 7 4.47 13.07 -11.06
CA ALA A 7 3.73 11.90 -10.61
C ALA A 7 4.53 10.67 -11.03
N THR A 8 4.59 9.64 -10.18
CA THR A 8 5.31 8.40 -10.49
C THR A 8 4.81 7.76 -11.79
N PRO A 9 3.49 7.66 -12.07
CA PRO A 9 3.00 7.03 -13.29
C PRO A 9 3.41 7.74 -14.60
N THR A 10 3.65 9.04 -14.55
CA THR A 10 3.99 9.84 -15.75
C THR A 10 5.45 10.23 -15.82
N PHE A 11 6.28 9.76 -14.88
CA PHE A 11 7.66 10.20 -14.76
C PHE A 11 8.48 9.97 -16.03
N TRP A 12 8.41 8.79 -16.61
CA TRP A 12 9.17 8.46 -17.82
C TRP A 12 8.78 9.33 -19.02
N GLY A 13 7.47 9.54 -19.25
CA GLY A 13 7.02 10.46 -20.29
C GLY A 13 7.38 11.91 -20.00
N SER A 14 7.44 12.31 -18.73
CA SER A 14 7.87 13.65 -18.35
C SER A 14 9.35 13.92 -18.66
N LEU A 15 10.21 12.90 -18.63
CA LEU A 15 11.63 13.03 -18.97
C LEU A 15 11.87 13.37 -20.47
N GLU A 16 10.89 13.10 -21.32
CA GLU A 16 10.97 13.40 -22.76
C GLU A 16 10.62 14.86 -23.08
N ASP A 17 10.07 15.61 -22.12
CA ASP A 17 9.69 17.03 -22.33
C ASP A 17 10.86 17.95 -21.95
N GLU A 18 11.53 18.51 -22.96
CA GLU A 18 12.68 19.41 -22.80
C GLU A 18 12.33 20.74 -22.08
N ASN A 19 11.06 21.08 -21.94
CA ASN A 19 10.64 22.29 -21.23
C ASN A 19 10.51 22.07 -19.72
N LEU A 20 10.48 20.84 -19.24
CA LEU A 20 10.39 20.54 -17.82
C LEU A 20 11.75 20.72 -17.14
N MET A 21 11.74 21.48 -16.06
CA MET A 21 12.95 21.84 -15.29
C MET A 21 13.02 21.14 -13.94
N ILE A 22 11.87 20.72 -13.38
CA ILE A 22 11.78 20.09 -12.05
C ILE A 22 10.84 18.90 -12.14
N TYR A 23 11.26 17.78 -11.52
CA TYR A 23 10.49 16.54 -11.42
C TYR A 23 10.27 16.18 -9.94
N HIS A 24 9.05 15.72 -9.58
CA HIS A 24 8.73 15.34 -8.22
C HIS A 24 8.05 13.96 -8.10
N PRO A 25 8.59 12.88 -8.67
CA PRO A 25 8.04 11.57 -8.40
C PRO A 25 8.27 11.23 -6.92
N GLY A 26 7.23 10.83 -6.20
CA GLY A 26 7.32 10.51 -4.77
C GLY A 26 7.08 9.05 -4.46
N ASN A 27 6.05 8.47 -5.06
CA ASN A 27 5.60 7.10 -4.76
C ASN A 27 6.61 6.02 -5.23
N TYR A 28 7.44 6.30 -6.22
CA TYR A 28 8.40 5.35 -6.82
C TYR A 28 9.32 4.64 -5.82
N ILE A 29 9.53 5.23 -4.64
CA ILE A 29 10.37 4.63 -3.58
C ILE A 29 9.75 3.33 -3.06
N PHE A 30 8.43 3.30 -2.98
CA PHE A 30 7.69 2.18 -2.42
C PHE A 30 6.91 1.42 -3.48
N ASN A 31 6.33 2.12 -4.46
CA ASN A 31 5.24 1.66 -5.30
C ASN A 31 4.06 1.13 -4.46
N ASP A 32 2.99 0.72 -5.09
CA ASP A 32 1.77 0.24 -4.44
C ASP A 32 0.77 -0.35 -5.45
N ALA A 33 -0.39 -0.79 -4.99
CA ALA A 33 -1.41 -1.37 -5.85
C ALA A 33 -1.93 -0.39 -6.92
N ILE A 34 -1.94 0.92 -6.64
CA ILE A 34 -2.29 1.95 -7.63
C ILE A 34 -1.25 1.99 -8.74
N GLN A 35 0.05 1.95 -8.43
CA GLN A 35 1.11 1.92 -9.43
C GLN A 35 1.05 0.63 -10.27
N MET A 36 0.74 -0.50 -9.65
CA MET A 36 0.51 -1.76 -10.36
C MET A 36 -0.68 -1.63 -11.33
N SER A 37 -1.77 -1.04 -10.89
CA SER A 37 -3.00 -0.90 -11.68
C SER A 37 -2.85 0.03 -12.91
N THR A 38 -1.84 0.89 -12.91
CA THR A 38 -1.49 1.80 -14.01
C THR A 38 -0.36 1.26 -14.88
N ASN A 39 0.08 0.03 -14.66
CA ASN A 39 1.26 -0.59 -15.30
C ASN A 39 2.57 0.21 -15.11
N THR A 40 2.65 0.96 -14.02
CA THR A 40 3.84 1.75 -13.68
C THR A 40 4.86 0.90 -12.92
N ALA A 41 4.38 -0.07 -12.16
CA ALA A 41 5.21 -0.99 -11.38
C ALA A 41 4.62 -2.41 -11.39
N THR A 42 5.46 -3.40 -11.13
CA THR A 42 5.07 -4.78 -10.88
C THR A 42 4.92 -5.05 -9.38
N GLU A 43 4.41 -6.22 -9.01
CA GLU A 43 4.32 -6.63 -7.60
C GLU A 43 5.70 -6.69 -6.93
N GLU A 44 6.73 -7.16 -7.67
CA GLU A 44 8.10 -7.29 -7.18
C GLU A 44 8.79 -5.94 -6.94
N GLU A 45 8.31 -4.89 -7.60
CA GLU A 45 8.82 -3.53 -7.44
C GLU A 45 8.13 -2.76 -6.31
N CYS A 46 7.14 -3.36 -5.64
CA CYS A 46 6.55 -2.81 -4.43
C CYS A 46 7.46 -3.10 -3.23
N ALA A 47 7.77 -2.09 -2.44
CA ALA A 47 8.71 -2.18 -1.32
C ALA A 47 8.08 -1.90 0.05
N LEU A 48 6.84 -1.41 0.12
CA LEU A 48 6.11 -1.18 1.36
C LEU A 48 4.98 -2.20 1.49
N TYR A 49 5.00 -2.93 2.62
CA TYR A 49 4.02 -3.96 2.93
C TYR A 49 3.44 -3.78 4.31
N VAL A 50 2.22 -4.25 4.51
CA VAL A 50 1.63 -4.46 5.84
C VAL A 50 1.60 -5.97 6.10
N LEU A 51 2.27 -6.40 7.17
CA LEU A 51 2.19 -7.78 7.65
C LEU A 51 1.01 -7.89 8.61
N ALA A 52 0.09 -8.79 8.33
CA ALA A 52 -1.09 -9.02 9.15
C ALA A 52 -1.27 -10.50 9.50
N SER A 53 -2.09 -10.76 10.50
CA SER A 53 -2.49 -12.11 10.89
C SER A 53 -3.97 -12.31 10.57
N VAL A 54 -4.32 -13.50 10.11
CA VAL A 54 -5.72 -13.94 10.02
C VAL A 54 -6.18 -14.31 11.43
N VAL A 55 -7.16 -13.56 11.94
CA VAL A 55 -7.62 -13.70 13.33
C VAL A 55 -8.96 -14.43 13.47
N SER A 56 -9.73 -14.53 12.38
CA SER A 56 -11.04 -15.21 12.43
C SER A 56 -11.47 -15.68 11.04
N HIS A 57 -12.29 -16.75 11.01
CA HIS A 57 -12.93 -17.29 9.82
C HIS A 57 -14.42 -17.56 10.12
N PRO A 58 -15.26 -16.51 10.14
CA PRO A 58 -16.65 -16.65 10.58
C PRO A 58 -17.58 -17.30 9.54
N ARG A 59 -17.21 -17.34 8.26
CA ARG A 59 -17.95 -17.97 7.18
C ARG A 59 -16.97 -18.48 6.11
N GLU A 60 -17.39 -19.41 5.29
CA GLU A 60 -16.58 -20.01 4.22
C GLU A 60 -15.96 -18.98 3.26
N ASP A 61 -16.71 -17.89 2.99
CA ASP A 61 -16.31 -16.81 2.09
C ASP A 61 -15.67 -15.60 2.79
N LEU A 62 -15.41 -15.68 4.12
CA LEU A 62 -15.01 -14.51 4.91
C LEU A 62 -13.93 -14.83 5.92
N PHE A 63 -12.76 -14.21 5.77
CA PHE A 63 -11.74 -14.10 6.80
C PHE A 63 -11.65 -12.69 7.38
N ILE A 64 -11.14 -12.60 8.58
CA ILE A 64 -10.83 -11.35 9.28
C ILE A 64 -9.34 -11.33 9.60
N CYS A 65 -8.67 -10.20 9.31
CA CYS A 65 -7.29 -9.96 9.70
C CYS A 65 -7.17 -8.75 10.64
N ASP A 66 -6.04 -8.64 11.34
CA ASP A 66 -5.71 -7.56 12.28
C ASP A 66 -5.10 -6.32 11.59
N ALA A 67 -5.38 -6.11 10.30
CA ALA A 67 -4.99 -4.93 9.56
C ALA A 67 -6.23 -4.13 9.14
N GLY A 68 -6.37 -2.93 9.68
CA GLY A 68 -7.47 -2.02 9.40
C GLY A 68 -7.02 -0.69 8.80
N ALA A 69 -7.92 0.29 8.79
CA ALA A 69 -7.68 1.61 8.23
C ALA A 69 -6.54 2.37 8.91
N LYS A 70 -6.23 2.07 10.18
CA LYS A 70 -5.14 2.70 10.92
C LYS A 70 -3.75 2.32 10.41
N CYS A 71 -3.63 1.24 9.63
CA CYS A 71 -2.36 0.84 9.03
C CYS A 71 -2.37 0.84 7.50
N LEU A 72 -3.54 0.69 6.85
CA LEU A 72 -3.66 0.64 5.39
C LEU A 72 -4.14 1.96 4.76
N GLY A 73 -4.82 2.81 5.54
CA GLY A 73 -5.58 3.93 4.97
C GLY A 73 -6.91 3.45 4.34
N LEU A 74 -7.62 4.36 3.68
CA LEU A 74 -8.92 4.09 3.05
C LEU A 74 -8.92 4.37 1.54
N ASP A 75 -7.75 4.52 0.94
CA ASP A 75 -7.63 4.75 -0.51
C ASP A 75 -8.19 3.54 -1.28
N MET A 76 -9.03 3.82 -2.28
CA MET A 76 -9.67 2.80 -3.13
C MET A 76 -9.29 2.88 -4.60
N GLY A 77 -8.16 3.49 -4.90
CA GLY A 77 -7.68 3.68 -6.27
C GLY A 77 -7.28 5.12 -6.55
N ALA A 78 -6.64 5.35 -7.71
CA ALA A 78 -6.20 6.66 -8.12
C ALA A 78 -7.32 7.39 -8.87
N HIS A 79 -7.65 8.60 -8.42
CA HIS A 79 -8.50 9.55 -9.15
C HIS A 79 -9.82 8.96 -9.67
N GLY A 80 -10.47 8.10 -8.89
CA GLY A 80 -11.72 7.45 -9.28
C GLY A 80 -11.53 6.24 -10.19
N ASN A 81 -10.31 5.77 -10.40
CA ASN A 81 -10.04 4.55 -11.14
C ASN A 81 -10.43 3.31 -10.33
N ALA A 82 -11.41 2.55 -10.83
CA ALA A 82 -11.88 1.30 -10.22
C ALA A 82 -10.97 0.09 -10.51
N SER A 83 -9.76 0.30 -11.01
CA SER A 83 -8.83 -0.77 -11.38
C SER A 83 -8.24 -1.52 -10.18
N VAL A 84 -8.28 -0.91 -8.98
CA VAL A 84 -7.87 -1.57 -7.74
C VAL A 84 -9.11 -2.07 -7.01
N LYS A 85 -9.16 -3.36 -6.70
CA LYS A 85 -10.23 -3.99 -5.94
C LYS A 85 -9.91 -3.94 -4.45
N GLY A 86 -10.88 -3.47 -3.64
CA GLY A 86 -10.74 -3.45 -2.19
C GLY A 86 -9.69 -2.46 -1.66
N HIS A 87 -9.06 -2.80 -0.53
CA HIS A 87 -8.19 -1.91 0.25
C HIS A 87 -6.73 -2.39 0.36
N GLY A 88 -6.30 -3.18 -0.58
CA GLY A 88 -4.94 -3.70 -0.68
C GLY A 88 -4.92 -5.02 -1.44
N VAL A 89 -3.75 -5.37 -1.98
CA VAL A 89 -3.50 -6.64 -2.66
C VAL A 89 -2.84 -7.59 -1.69
N ILE A 90 -3.45 -8.77 -1.47
CA ILE A 90 -2.86 -9.81 -0.62
C ILE A 90 -1.90 -10.61 -1.48
N LYS A 91 -0.61 -10.48 -1.18
CA LYS A 91 0.47 -11.05 -2.00
C LYS A 91 0.37 -12.56 -2.09
N GLY A 92 0.43 -13.08 -3.33
CA GLY A 92 0.34 -14.51 -3.60
C GLY A 92 -1.07 -15.11 -3.51
N HIS A 93 -2.10 -14.30 -3.25
CA HIS A 93 -3.48 -14.75 -3.08
C HIS A 93 -4.46 -13.97 -3.97
N PRO A 94 -4.47 -14.20 -5.28
CA PRO A 94 -5.35 -13.48 -6.21
C PRO A 94 -6.85 -13.78 -5.99
N GLU A 95 -7.19 -14.88 -5.29
CA GLU A 95 -8.54 -15.25 -4.90
C GLU A 95 -9.07 -14.45 -3.71
N LEU A 96 -8.21 -13.70 -3.01
CA LEU A 96 -8.57 -12.94 -1.82
C LEU A 96 -8.77 -11.46 -2.16
N THR A 97 -9.81 -10.87 -1.60
CA THR A 97 -10.09 -9.42 -1.73
C THR A 97 -10.34 -8.81 -0.36
N MET A 98 -9.54 -7.85 0.04
CA MET A 98 -9.79 -7.05 1.24
C MET A 98 -10.88 -6.01 0.94
N TYR A 99 -12.14 -6.38 1.09
CA TYR A 99 -13.27 -5.59 0.60
C TYR A 99 -13.76 -4.51 1.57
N SER A 100 -13.40 -4.60 2.85
CA SER A 100 -13.86 -3.65 3.87
C SER A 100 -12.87 -3.56 5.02
N LEU A 101 -12.70 -2.35 5.54
CA LEU A 101 -11.89 -2.08 6.72
C LEU A 101 -12.75 -1.43 7.81
N SER A 102 -12.49 -1.80 9.07
CA SER A 102 -12.73 -0.94 10.21
C SER A 102 -11.40 -0.33 10.66
N GLU A 103 -11.34 0.25 11.86
CA GLU A 103 -10.11 0.90 12.35
C GLU A 103 -8.95 -0.09 12.48
N GLU A 104 -9.21 -1.24 13.09
CA GLU A 104 -8.19 -2.22 13.51
C GLU A 104 -8.22 -3.52 12.68
N VAL A 105 -9.33 -3.80 11.99
CA VAL A 105 -9.50 -5.08 11.30
C VAL A 105 -9.92 -4.91 9.85
N GLY A 106 -9.45 -5.84 9.01
CA GLY A 106 -9.84 -5.98 7.62
C GLY A 106 -10.69 -7.23 7.40
N LYS A 107 -11.68 -7.10 6.50
CA LYS A 107 -12.52 -8.20 6.03
C LYS A 107 -12.06 -8.64 4.66
N ILE A 108 -11.74 -9.93 4.56
CA ILE A 108 -11.22 -10.57 3.35
C ILE A 108 -12.30 -11.49 2.79
N HIS A 109 -12.79 -11.17 1.60
CA HIS A 109 -13.65 -12.06 0.83
C HIS A 109 -12.83 -13.07 0.07
N VAL A 110 -13.33 -14.29 -0.02
CA VAL A 110 -12.71 -15.41 -0.74
C VAL A 110 -13.52 -15.71 -2.00
N ASP A 111 -12.88 -15.66 -3.15
CA ASP A 111 -13.47 -15.98 -4.44
C ASP A 111 -12.78 -17.24 -5.03
N GLY A 112 -13.19 -18.40 -4.56
CA GLY A 112 -12.65 -19.69 -4.99
C GLY A 112 -11.94 -20.47 -3.88
N PRO A 113 -11.23 -21.54 -4.24
CA PRO A 113 -10.47 -22.35 -3.27
C PRO A 113 -9.31 -21.57 -2.68
N THR A 114 -9.12 -21.66 -1.37
CA THR A 114 -7.98 -21.10 -0.65
C THR A 114 -7.50 -22.07 0.43
N ASP A 115 -6.23 -22.03 0.75
CA ASP A 115 -5.61 -22.77 1.86
C ASP A 115 -5.43 -21.90 3.12
N LEU A 116 -5.88 -20.64 3.08
CA LEU A 116 -5.78 -19.68 4.18
C LEU A 116 -6.47 -20.18 5.44
N LYS A 117 -5.84 -19.98 6.59
CA LYS A 117 -6.32 -20.42 7.91
C LYS A 117 -6.16 -19.34 8.95
N VAL A 118 -6.93 -19.45 10.01
CA VAL A 118 -6.73 -18.63 11.22
C VAL A 118 -5.35 -18.90 11.81
N GLY A 119 -4.61 -17.83 12.06
CA GLY A 119 -3.23 -17.85 12.52
C GLY A 119 -2.19 -17.62 11.43
N ASP A 120 -2.56 -17.75 10.17
CA ASP A 120 -1.66 -17.47 9.05
C ASP A 120 -1.26 -15.98 8.99
N LYS A 121 -0.06 -15.74 8.49
CA LYS A 121 0.44 -14.41 8.18
C LYS A 121 0.20 -14.10 6.72
N ILE A 122 -0.30 -12.91 6.45
CA ILE A 122 -0.51 -12.40 5.11
C ILE A 122 0.29 -11.11 4.91
N ILE A 123 0.80 -10.93 3.72
CA ILE A 123 1.51 -9.72 3.30
C ILE A 123 0.55 -8.93 2.40
N ILE A 124 0.32 -7.67 2.75
CA ILE A 124 -0.61 -6.81 2.04
C ILE A 124 0.17 -5.67 1.40
N ILE A 125 0.06 -5.52 0.08
CA ILE A 125 0.49 -4.34 -0.65
C ILE A 125 -0.62 -3.30 -0.49
N PRO A 126 -0.37 -2.13 0.12
CA PRO A 126 -1.40 -1.11 0.29
C PRO A 126 -1.85 -0.55 -1.06
N ASN A 127 -3.08 -0.06 -1.12
CA ASN A 127 -3.54 0.66 -2.31
C ASN A 127 -2.70 1.91 -2.56
N HIS A 128 -2.38 2.66 -1.50
CA HIS A 128 -1.60 3.89 -1.59
C HIS A 128 -0.52 3.93 -0.53
N SER A 129 0.73 3.73 -0.94
CA SER A 129 1.87 3.68 -0.03
C SER A 129 2.09 4.99 0.74
N CYS A 130 1.74 6.15 0.16
CA CYS A 130 1.90 7.44 0.83
C CYS A 130 1.01 7.55 2.07
N SER A 131 -0.26 7.13 1.99
CA SER A 131 -1.18 7.10 3.13
C SER A 131 -0.68 6.14 4.20
N THR A 132 -0.30 4.92 3.81
CA THR A 132 0.22 3.90 4.72
C THR A 132 1.50 4.36 5.42
N ALA A 133 2.42 4.96 4.68
CA ALA A 133 3.67 5.52 5.21
C ALA A 133 3.42 6.59 6.27
N ASN A 134 2.40 7.44 6.07
CA ASN A 134 2.06 8.51 7.01
C ASN A 134 1.40 8.02 8.31
N LEU A 135 0.91 6.78 8.34
CA LEU A 135 0.21 6.21 9.49
C LEU A 135 1.14 5.55 10.51
N THR A 136 2.40 5.29 10.17
CA THR A 136 3.35 4.62 11.05
C THR A 136 4.50 5.52 11.48
N GLU A 137 5.11 5.22 12.59
CA GLU A 137 6.27 5.92 13.15
C GLU A 137 7.59 5.39 12.59
N TYR A 138 7.61 4.11 12.21
CA TYR A 138 8.80 3.43 11.68
C TYR A 138 8.41 2.28 10.77
N TYR A 139 9.36 1.85 9.97
CA TYR A 139 9.30 0.60 9.20
C TYR A 139 10.28 -0.41 9.76
N ILE A 140 9.99 -1.68 9.53
CA ILE A 140 10.92 -2.77 9.71
C ILE A 140 11.54 -3.08 8.35
N GLY A 141 12.80 -2.72 8.15
CA GLY A 141 13.53 -3.03 6.93
C GLY A 141 13.92 -4.50 6.90
N VAL A 142 13.50 -5.21 5.84
CA VAL A 142 13.77 -6.64 5.66
C VAL A 142 14.51 -6.88 4.34
N ARG A 143 15.32 -7.93 4.31
CA ARG A 143 15.95 -8.47 3.10
C ARG A 143 15.75 -9.99 3.07
N GLY A 144 14.88 -10.43 2.16
CA GLY A 144 14.37 -11.80 2.22
C GLY A 144 13.64 -12.02 3.54
N GLU A 145 14.05 -13.01 4.32
CA GLU A 145 13.46 -13.35 5.64
C GLU A 145 14.16 -12.66 6.82
N ASN A 146 15.20 -11.87 6.57
CA ASN A 146 15.99 -11.27 7.65
C ASN A 146 15.56 -9.84 7.92
N ILE A 147 15.36 -9.52 9.19
CA ILE A 147 15.19 -8.14 9.67
C ILE A 147 16.58 -7.50 9.70
N GLU A 148 16.75 -6.39 8.97
CA GLU A 148 18.02 -5.67 8.92
C GLU A 148 18.05 -4.49 9.89
N ARG A 149 16.96 -3.70 9.96
CA ARG A 149 16.93 -2.48 10.78
C ARG A 149 15.52 -1.93 10.96
N TYR A 150 15.37 -1.03 11.93
CA TYR A 150 14.28 -0.08 11.97
C TYR A 150 14.62 1.16 11.15
N ILE A 151 13.62 1.73 10.49
CA ILE A 151 13.73 2.94 9.67
C ILE A 151 12.68 3.90 10.17
N ASP A 152 13.08 4.97 10.83
CA ASP A 152 12.18 5.98 11.34
C ASP A 152 11.53 6.77 10.21
N VAL A 153 10.27 7.16 10.38
CA VAL A 153 9.57 8.08 9.49
C VAL A 153 9.75 9.50 10.06
N ASP A 154 10.76 10.19 9.59
CA ASP A 154 11.19 11.49 10.13
C ASP A 154 10.10 12.56 10.05
N ILE A 155 9.31 12.56 8.96
CA ILE A 155 8.24 13.53 8.73
C ILE A 155 6.96 12.79 8.41
N ARG A 156 5.99 12.89 9.30
CA ARG A 156 4.66 12.34 9.15
C ARG A 156 3.58 13.24 9.72
N GLY A 157 2.34 13.05 9.30
CA GLY A 157 1.21 13.87 9.71
C GLY A 157 1.10 15.16 8.91
N ASN A 158 -0.10 15.71 8.85
CA ASN A 158 -0.41 16.92 8.10
C ASN A 158 -0.36 18.19 8.96
N SER A 159 -0.38 18.02 10.29
CA SER A 159 -0.42 19.11 11.25
C SER A 159 0.56 18.83 12.38
N THR A 160 1.61 19.61 12.46
CA THR A 160 2.57 19.55 13.55
C THR A 160 2.39 20.75 14.46
N LYS A 161 2.41 20.50 15.77
CA LYS A 161 2.38 21.60 16.75
C LYS A 161 3.68 22.40 16.63
N LYS A 162 3.58 23.67 16.27
CA LYS A 162 4.73 24.59 16.36
C LYS A 162 5.11 24.77 17.84
N GLN A 163 6.38 24.60 18.16
CA GLN A 163 6.91 25.09 19.42
C GLN A 163 7.02 26.62 19.31
N PHE A 164 6.30 27.31 20.15
CA PHE A 164 6.39 28.77 20.31
C PHE A 164 7.44 29.09 21.37
#